data_01362a86cf3792af759940e827e056b6
#
_entry.id   01362a86cf3792af759940e827e056b6
#
_cell.length_a   1.000
_cell.length_b   1.000
_cell.length_c   1.000
_cell.angle_alpha   90.00
_cell.angle_beta   90.00
_cell.angle_gamma   90.00
#
_symmetry.space_group_name_H-M   'P 1'
#
loop_
_entity.id
_entity.type
_entity.pdbx_description
1 polymer ?
#
loop_
_entity_poly.entity_id
_entity_poly.type
_entity_poly.pdbx_seq_one_letter_code
_entity_poly.pdbx_strand_id
1 'polypeptide(L)'
;MQAVSGEEMACALAREGGVSFIYGSQTIESQAAMVRKVKSTKAGFVGSDSNISPEATLEDVIALRTKTGHSTMAVTDNGQADGKLVGIVTSRDYRESRMDHSILVKEFMTPFEKLIVGDEDITLSEANDLIWEHKLNQLPIVDKEQHLKAFVFRKDYESHKDNPNELLDD
;
A
#
# COMPACT_ATOMS: atom_id res chain seq x y z
N MET A 1 -24.70 13.86 6.11
CA MET A 1 -25.33 12.51 6.24
C MET A 1 -24.21 11.52 6.51
N GLN A 2 -24.28 10.76 7.60
CA GLN A 2 -23.22 9.80 8.01
C GLN A 2 -22.84 8.80 6.92
N ALA A 3 -23.80 8.32 6.15
CA ALA A 3 -23.58 7.29 5.13
C ALA A 3 -22.77 7.74 3.88
N VAL A 4 -22.65 9.04 3.65
CA VAL A 4 -22.03 9.60 2.42
C VAL A 4 -20.98 10.68 2.69
N SER A 5 -20.67 10.95 3.95
CA SER A 5 -19.72 12.00 4.34
C SER A 5 -18.69 11.50 5.37
N GLY A 6 -18.39 10.20 5.32
CA GLY A 6 -17.39 9.55 6.16
C GLY A 6 -15.98 9.60 5.57
N GLU A 7 -15.02 9.06 6.31
CA GLU A 7 -13.60 9.05 5.93
C GLU A 7 -13.33 8.33 4.61
N GLU A 8 -14.02 7.23 4.32
CA GLU A 8 -13.82 6.46 3.09
C GLU A 8 -14.15 7.28 1.84
N MET A 9 -15.31 7.95 1.86
CA MET A 9 -15.71 8.84 0.77
C MET A 9 -14.76 10.03 0.65
N ALA A 10 -14.32 10.60 1.78
CA ALA A 10 -13.39 11.71 1.78
C ALA A 10 -12.03 11.32 1.21
N CYS A 11 -11.50 10.14 1.55
CA CYS A 11 -10.27 9.60 0.97
C CYS A 11 -10.43 9.33 -0.54
N ALA A 12 -11.57 8.77 -0.96
CA ALA A 12 -11.83 8.52 -2.38
C ALA A 12 -11.86 9.84 -3.18
N LEU A 13 -12.56 10.85 -2.68
CA LEU A 13 -12.62 12.17 -3.31
C LEU A 13 -11.25 12.86 -3.33
N ALA A 14 -10.47 12.74 -2.25
CA ALA A 14 -9.13 13.32 -2.20
C ALA A 14 -8.18 12.72 -3.24
N ARG A 15 -8.30 11.42 -3.54
CA ARG A 15 -7.53 10.74 -4.60
C ARG A 15 -7.84 11.27 -5.99
N GLU A 16 -9.07 11.71 -6.20
CA GLU A 16 -9.56 12.29 -7.46
C GLU A 16 -9.41 13.83 -7.50
N GLY A 17 -8.65 14.43 -6.56
CA GLY A 17 -8.48 15.89 -6.46
C GLY A 17 -9.73 16.63 -5.99
N GLY A 18 -10.71 15.95 -5.41
CA GLY A 18 -11.96 16.50 -4.92
C GLY A 18 -11.88 16.95 -3.47
N VAL A 19 -12.85 17.77 -3.07
CA VAL A 19 -13.02 18.24 -1.68
C VAL A 19 -14.23 17.57 -1.05
N SER A 20 -14.09 17.12 0.20
CA SER A 20 -15.20 16.58 0.97
C SER A 20 -15.38 17.26 2.31
N PHE A 21 -16.62 17.21 2.83
CA PHE A 21 -16.95 17.66 4.18
C PHE A 21 -17.28 16.45 5.05
N ILE A 22 -16.50 16.25 6.10
CA ILE A 22 -16.80 15.19 7.08
C ILE A 22 -17.95 15.62 7.95
N TYR A 23 -18.92 14.72 8.18
CA TYR A 23 -20.11 15.03 8.96
C TYR A 23 -19.78 15.43 10.41
N GLY A 24 -20.54 16.42 10.95
CA GLY A 24 -20.29 17.02 12.27
C GLY A 24 -21.04 16.35 13.42
N SER A 25 -21.98 15.40 13.17
CA SER A 25 -22.76 14.72 14.21
C SER A 25 -21.98 13.56 14.85
N GLN A 26 -20.81 13.87 15.42
CA GLN A 26 -19.90 12.95 16.10
C GLN A 26 -19.05 13.71 17.11
N THR A 27 -18.23 13.02 17.90
CA THR A 27 -17.31 13.69 18.82
C THR A 27 -16.18 14.40 18.07
N ILE A 28 -15.61 15.44 18.69
CA ILE A 28 -14.48 16.19 18.12
C ILE A 28 -13.30 15.26 17.85
N GLU A 29 -13.02 14.32 18.76
CA GLU A 29 -11.92 13.36 18.64
C GLU A 29 -12.12 12.43 17.44
N SER A 30 -13.33 11.93 17.23
CA SER A 30 -13.69 11.07 16.09
C SER A 30 -13.54 11.83 14.76
N GLN A 31 -14.07 13.06 14.70
CA GLN A 31 -13.96 13.89 13.51
C GLN A 31 -12.49 14.23 13.20
N ALA A 32 -11.72 14.61 14.22
CA ALA A 32 -10.29 14.91 14.08
C ALA A 32 -9.49 13.68 13.60
N ALA A 33 -9.86 12.46 14.06
CA ALA A 33 -9.23 11.23 13.59
C ALA A 33 -9.52 11.00 12.09
N MET A 34 -10.76 11.16 11.64
CA MET A 34 -11.14 11.06 10.23
C MET A 34 -10.40 12.09 9.36
N VAL A 35 -10.33 13.36 9.81
CA VAL A 35 -9.59 14.41 9.10
C VAL A 35 -8.11 14.07 9.00
N ARG A 36 -7.47 13.61 10.08
CA ARG A 36 -6.07 13.19 10.06
C ARG A 36 -5.84 12.07 9.05
N LYS A 37 -6.74 11.07 9.00
CA LYS A 37 -6.66 9.96 8.05
C LYS A 37 -6.76 10.45 6.60
N VAL A 38 -7.71 11.33 6.29
CA VAL A 38 -7.84 11.93 4.95
C VAL A 38 -6.58 12.73 4.59
N LYS A 39 -6.08 13.57 5.51
CA LYS A 39 -4.86 14.38 5.29
C LYS A 39 -3.59 13.55 5.15
N SER A 40 -3.52 12.36 5.72
CA SER A 40 -2.39 11.42 5.55
C SER A 40 -2.49 10.60 4.26
N THR A 41 -3.60 10.65 3.55
CA THR A 41 -3.79 9.96 2.27
C THR A 41 -3.18 10.82 1.17
N LYS A 42 -2.02 10.40 0.67
CA LYS A 42 -1.39 11.00 -0.52
C LYS A 42 -1.97 10.35 -1.77
N ALA A 43 -2.31 11.12 -2.79
CA ALA A 43 -2.72 10.59 -4.10
C ALA A 43 -1.62 9.68 -4.68
N GLY A 44 -2.00 8.50 -5.18
CA GLY A 44 -1.04 7.52 -5.69
C GLY A 44 -0.29 6.70 -4.64
N PHE A 45 -0.41 7.04 -3.34
CA PHE A 45 0.15 6.26 -2.24
C PHE A 45 -0.94 5.40 -1.59
N VAL A 46 -0.84 4.09 -1.71
CA VAL A 46 -1.86 3.13 -1.26
C VAL A 46 -1.37 2.40 -0.02
N GLY A 47 -2.16 2.45 1.05
CA GLY A 47 -1.87 1.66 2.26
C GLY A 47 -1.95 0.16 1.97
N SER A 48 -1.12 -0.63 2.63
CA SER A 48 -1.16 -2.08 2.48
C SER A 48 -2.31 -2.69 3.30
N ASP A 49 -3.17 -3.43 2.65
CA ASP A 49 -4.24 -4.24 3.23
C ASP A 49 -3.94 -5.75 3.17
N SER A 50 -2.80 -6.10 2.57
CA SER A 50 -2.34 -7.47 2.34
C SER A 50 -0.95 -7.65 2.96
N ASN A 51 -0.94 -7.86 4.27
CA ASN A 51 0.29 -8.02 5.07
C ASN A 51 0.37 -9.42 5.63
N ILE A 52 1.57 -9.97 5.71
CA ILE A 52 1.82 -11.33 6.19
C ILE A 52 3.13 -11.39 6.99
N SER A 53 3.22 -12.33 7.93
CA SER A 53 4.44 -12.58 8.69
C SER A 53 5.43 -13.45 7.88
N PRO A 54 6.74 -13.31 8.07
CA PRO A 54 7.73 -14.19 7.47
C PRO A 54 7.62 -15.66 7.93
N GLU A 55 7.00 -15.90 9.08
CA GLU A 55 6.75 -17.24 9.63
C GLU A 55 5.42 -17.86 9.16
N ALA A 56 4.62 -17.14 8.39
CA ALA A 56 3.43 -17.69 7.75
C ALA A 56 3.80 -18.64 6.61
N THR A 57 2.84 -19.44 6.16
CA THR A 57 3.03 -20.46 5.14
C THR A 57 2.56 -19.99 3.75
N LEU A 58 2.92 -20.74 2.70
CA LEU A 58 2.37 -20.52 1.36
C LEU A 58 0.84 -20.68 1.35
N GLU A 59 0.28 -21.57 2.16
CA GLU A 59 -1.17 -21.72 2.30
C GLU A 59 -1.82 -20.41 2.79
N ASP A 60 -1.21 -19.74 3.77
CA ASP A 60 -1.67 -18.44 4.28
C ASP A 60 -1.60 -17.35 3.19
N VAL A 61 -0.55 -17.36 2.36
CA VAL A 61 -0.42 -16.46 1.20
C VAL A 61 -1.57 -16.67 0.21
N ILE A 62 -1.89 -17.91 -0.12
CA ILE A 62 -2.99 -18.26 -1.04
C ILE A 62 -4.34 -17.83 -0.46
N ALA A 63 -4.56 -18.09 0.84
CA ALA A 63 -5.78 -17.69 1.53
C ALA A 63 -5.94 -16.17 1.55
N LEU A 64 -4.87 -15.42 1.88
CA LEU A 64 -4.88 -13.96 1.89
C LEU A 64 -5.13 -13.39 0.48
N ARG A 65 -4.49 -13.94 -0.55
CA ARG A 65 -4.73 -13.57 -1.95
C ARG A 65 -6.18 -13.80 -2.37
N THR A 66 -6.77 -14.92 -1.99
CA THR A 66 -8.17 -15.23 -2.29
C THR A 66 -9.12 -14.25 -1.61
N LYS A 67 -8.80 -13.84 -0.39
CA LYS A 67 -9.58 -12.89 0.40
C LYS A 67 -9.48 -11.46 -0.13
N THR A 68 -8.28 -10.99 -0.47
CA THR A 68 -8.03 -9.58 -0.83
C THR A 68 -8.05 -9.34 -2.35
N GLY A 69 -7.82 -10.37 -3.16
CA GLY A 69 -7.65 -10.25 -4.61
C GLY A 69 -6.30 -9.67 -5.04
N HIS A 70 -5.40 -9.37 -4.08
CA HIS A 70 -4.12 -8.74 -4.36
C HIS A 70 -3.04 -9.80 -4.66
N SER A 71 -2.22 -9.53 -5.67
CA SER A 71 -1.11 -10.40 -6.08
C SER A 71 0.22 -10.07 -5.42
N THR A 72 0.27 -8.96 -4.68
CA THR A 72 1.44 -8.50 -3.93
C THR A 72 1.08 -8.39 -2.46
N MET A 73 1.95 -8.90 -1.61
CA MET A 73 1.80 -8.85 -0.16
C MET A 73 3.07 -8.29 0.46
N ALA A 74 2.90 -7.38 1.41
CA ALA A 74 4.00 -6.93 2.25
C ALA A 74 4.31 -8.01 3.29
N VAL A 75 5.58 -8.38 3.41
CA VAL A 75 6.04 -9.21 4.51
C VAL A 75 6.59 -8.29 5.58
N THR A 76 5.89 -8.22 6.72
CA THR A 76 6.28 -7.41 7.86
C THR A 76 6.59 -8.28 9.06
N ASP A 77 7.45 -7.83 9.94
CA ASP A 77 7.90 -8.59 11.12
C ASP A 77 6.75 -9.07 12.01
N ASN A 78 5.69 -8.26 12.10
CA ASN A 78 4.49 -8.57 12.90
C ASN A 78 3.28 -9.03 12.06
N GLY A 79 3.39 -9.08 10.72
CA GLY A 79 2.29 -9.41 9.81
C GLY A 79 1.20 -8.35 9.72
N GLN A 80 1.44 -7.12 10.20
CA GLN A 80 0.48 -6.00 10.20
C GLN A 80 0.93 -4.88 9.26
N ALA A 81 0.01 -3.97 8.95
CA ALA A 81 0.24 -2.87 8.01
C ALA A 81 1.29 -1.85 8.48
N ASP A 82 1.49 -1.73 9.78
CA ASP A 82 2.43 -0.81 10.43
C ASP A 82 3.74 -1.47 10.86
N GLY A 83 3.91 -2.76 10.53
CA GLY A 83 5.10 -3.52 10.86
C GLY A 83 6.34 -3.10 10.07
N LYS A 84 7.49 -3.52 10.56
CA LYS A 84 8.76 -3.34 9.86
C LYS A 84 8.79 -4.20 8.61
N LEU A 85 9.04 -3.59 7.45
CA LEU A 85 9.09 -4.30 6.17
C LEU A 85 10.34 -5.19 6.10
N VAL A 86 10.15 -6.49 6.01
CA VAL A 86 11.24 -7.48 5.88
C VAL A 86 11.33 -8.10 4.49
N GLY A 87 10.30 -7.92 3.68
CA GLY A 87 10.28 -8.40 2.30
C GLY A 87 8.95 -8.16 1.62
N ILE A 88 8.82 -8.66 0.41
CA ILE A 88 7.55 -8.73 -0.33
C ILE A 88 7.38 -10.11 -0.96
N VAL A 89 6.13 -10.53 -1.13
CA VAL A 89 5.74 -11.71 -1.91
C VAL A 89 4.86 -11.26 -3.06
N THR A 90 5.18 -11.75 -4.24
CA THR A 90 4.38 -11.54 -5.46
C THR A 90 4.01 -12.88 -6.08
N SER A 91 3.04 -12.88 -7.00
CA SER A 91 2.65 -14.10 -7.73
C SER A 91 3.77 -14.73 -8.57
N ARG A 92 4.93 -14.09 -8.69
CA ARG A 92 6.12 -14.60 -9.38
C ARG A 92 7.06 -15.39 -8.47
N ASP A 93 6.93 -15.21 -7.15
CA ASP A 93 7.84 -15.80 -6.17
C ASP A 93 7.45 -17.24 -5.80
N TYR A 94 6.24 -17.67 -6.12
CA TYR A 94 5.76 -19.01 -5.83
C TYR A 94 4.96 -19.64 -6.98
N ARG A 95 4.90 -20.97 -6.96
CA ARG A 95 4.09 -21.78 -7.88
C ARG A 95 3.18 -22.69 -7.06
N GLU A 96 1.93 -22.29 -6.90
CA GLU A 96 0.92 -22.96 -6.10
C GLU A 96 0.81 -24.48 -6.38
N SER A 97 0.89 -24.89 -7.66
CA SER A 97 0.77 -26.29 -8.08
C SER A 97 2.05 -27.12 -7.93
N ARG A 98 3.18 -26.53 -7.53
CA ARG A 98 4.50 -27.20 -7.53
C ARG A 98 5.27 -27.05 -6.23
N MET A 99 4.85 -26.15 -5.35
CA MET A 99 5.51 -25.92 -4.08
C MET A 99 4.71 -26.55 -2.95
N ASP A 100 5.41 -26.98 -1.91
CA ASP A 100 4.76 -27.44 -0.69
C ASP A 100 4.09 -26.24 -0.01
N HIS A 101 2.81 -26.39 0.32
CA HIS A 101 2.03 -25.31 0.93
C HIS A 101 2.46 -24.99 2.38
N SER A 102 3.23 -25.88 3.00
CA SER A 102 3.79 -25.67 4.35
C SER A 102 5.10 -24.87 4.37
N ILE A 103 5.67 -24.53 3.18
CA ILE A 103 6.88 -23.71 3.09
C ILE A 103 6.66 -22.33 3.68
N LEU A 104 7.63 -21.84 4.45
CA LEU A 104 7.52 -20.54 5.10
C LEU A 104 7.78 -19.38 4.13
N VAL A 105 7.06 -18.28 4.30
CA VAL A 105 7.16 -17.06 3.47
C VAL A 105 8.60 -16.58 3.34
N LYS A 106 9.37 -16.59 4.43
CA LYS A 106 10.78 -16.18 4.45
C LYS A 106 11.69 -16.96 3.48
N GLU A 107 11.29 -18.16 3.06
CA GLU A 107 12.08 -19.02 2.18
C GLU A 107 11.93 -18.65 0.70
N PHE A 108 10.81 -18.00 0.34
CA PHE A 108 10.54 -17.65 -1.07
C PHE A 108 10.23 -16.16 -1.30
N MET A 109 10.08 -15.36 -0.24
CA MET A 109 9.90 -13.92 -0.40
C MET A 109 11.11 -13.26 -1.05
N THR A 110 10.90 -12.09 -1.66
CA THR A 110 12.01 -11.19 -1.99
C THR A 110 12.37 -10.40 -0.73
N PRO A 111 13.57 -10.61 -0.14
CA PRO A 111 13.94 -9.97 1.12
C PRO A 111 14.22 -8.48 0.93
N PHE A 112 14.12 -7.71 2.02
CA PHE A 112 14.23 -6.25 2.02
C PHE A 112 15.51 -5.73 1.35
N GLU A 113 16.65 -6.39 1.56
CA GLU A 113 17.95 -5.98 1.02
C GLU A 113 18.00 -6.00 -0.52
N LYS A 114 17.06 -6.69 -1.16
CA LYS A 114 16.91 -6.75 -2.62
C LYS A 114 15.81 -5.84 -3.14
N LEU A 115 15.07 -5.17 -2.25
CA LEU A 115 14.00 -4.27 -2.65
C LEU A 115 14.57 -2.88 -2.94
N ILE A 116 13.98 -2.24 -3.93
CA ILE A 116 14.07 -0.80 -4.10
C ILE A 116 12.88 -0.22 -3.36
N VAL A 117 13.14 0.72 -2.47
CA VAL A 117 12.14 1.37 -1.62
C VAL A 117 12.23 2.89 -1.77
N GLY A 118 11.14 3.58 -1.51
CA GLY A 118 11.11 5.03 -1.39
C GLY A 118 11.01 5.45 0.08
N ASP A 119 11.52 6.63 0.39
CA ASP A 119 11.38 7.24 1.71
C ASP A 119 9.96 7.83 1.89
N GLU A 120 9.54 8.03 3.15
CA GLU A 120 8.22 8.60 3.48
C GLU A 120 7.99 10.01 2.93
N ASP A 121 9.06 10.77 2.70
CA ASP A 121 9.02 12.14 2.17
C ASP A 121 9.05 12.20 0.64
N ILE A 122 9.20 11.05 -0.05
CA ILE A 122 9.28 11.00 -1.51
C ILE A 122 8.01 11.58 -2.16
N THR A 123 8.19 12.34 -3.22
CA THR A 123 7.08 12.81 -4.05
C THR A 123 6.59 11.70 -4.99
N LEU A 124 5.36 11.82 -5.47
CA LEU A 124 4.82 10.85 -6.43
C LEU A 124 5.62 10.84 -7.74
N SER A 125 6.12 12.00 -8.19
CA SER A 125 6.97 12.10 -9.39
C SER A 125 8.26 11.31 -9.22
N GLU A 126 8.99 11.52 -8.12
CA GLU A 126 10.23 10.78 -7.82
C GLU A 126 9.98 9.28 -7.67
N ALA A 127 8.87 8.89 -7.02
CA ALA A 127 8.48 7.48 -6.91
C ALA A 127 8.20 6.85 -8.27
N ASN A 128 7.57 7.58 -9.19
CA ASN A 128 7.33 7.14 -10.55
C ASN A 128 8.62 7.04 -11.36
N ASP A 129 9.56 7.95 -11.17
CA ASP A 129 10.88 7.90 -11.82
C ASP A 129 11.64 6.64 -11.39
N LEU A 130 11.64 6.30 -10.09
CA LEU A 130 12.22 5.06 -9.59
C LEU A 130 11.53 3.81 -10.16
N ILE A 131 10.20 3.81 -10.22
CA ILE A 131 9.43 2.71 -10.81
C ILE A 131 9.80 2.51 -12.27
N TRP A 132 9.96 3.60 -13.03
CA TRP A 132 10.31 3.57 -14.44
C TRP A 132 11.75 3.13 -14.67
N GLU A 133 12.70 3.72 -13.97
CA GLU A 133 14.14 3.42 -14.08
C GLU A 133 14.44 1.96 -13.78
N HIS A 134 13.87 1.44 -12.70
CA HIS A 134 14.09 0.08 -12.24
C HIS A 134 13.08 -0.94 -12.77
N LYS A 135 12.16 -0.52 -13.65
CA LYS A 135 11.11 -1.37 -14.26
C LYS A 135 10.27 -2.11 -13.22
N LEU A 136 9.97 -1.44 -12.13
CA LEU A 136 9.16 -1.99 -11.04
C LEU A 136 7.67 -1.98 -11.41
N ASN A 137 6.90 -2.87 -10.79
CA ASN A 137 5.44 -2.80 -10.82
C ASN A 137 4.87 -2.05 -9.61
N GLN A 138 5.67 -1.95 -8.55
CA GLN A 138 5.32 -1.31 -7.29
C GLN A 138 6.58 -0.86 -6.55
N LEU A 139 6.46 0.21 -5.79
CA LEU A 139 7.50 0.75 -4.93
C LEU A 139 6.98 0.78 -3.49
N PRO A 140 7.56 0.00 -2.56
CA PRO A 140 7.27 0.15 -1.14
C PRO A 140 7.83 1.48 -0.62
N ILE A 141 7.05 2.17 0.19
CA ILE A 141 7.45 3.40 0.87
C ILE A 141 7.62 3.10 2.35
N VAL A 142 8.77 3.42 2.89
CA VAL A 142 9.12 3.14 4.28
C VAL A 142 9.63 4.39 5.00
N ASP A 143 9.49 4.42 6.33
CA ASP A 143 10.14 5.43 7.16
C ASP A 143 11.60 5.07 7.46
N LYS A 144 12.27 5.94 8.22
CA LYS A 144 13.69 5.77 8.63
C LYS A 144 13.95 4.52 9.48
N GLU A 145 12.91 3.99 10.12
CA GLU A 145 12.95 2.78 10.95
C GLU A 145 12.50 1.53 10.17
N GLN A 146 12.26 1.69 8.86
CA GLN A 146 11.89 0.64 7.93
C GLN A 146 10.43 0.17 8.07
N HIS A 147 9.56 0.94 8.77
CA HIS A 147 8.13 0.60 8.82
C HIS A 147 7.45 0.93 7.48
N LEU A 148 6.61 0.00 7.04
CA LEU A 148 5.83 0.20 5.83
C LEU A 148 4.80 1.30 6.02
N LYS A 149 4.79 2.28 5.09
CA LYS A 149 3.81 3.39 5.07
C LYS A 149 2.80 3.23 3.96
N ALA A 150 3.28 2.92 2.75
CA ALA A 150 2.44 2.80 1.57
C ALA A 150 3.12 1.99 0.46
N PHE A 151 2.37 1.76 -0.60
CA PHE A 151 2.89 1.36 -1.91
C PHE A 151 2.53 2.41 -2.95
N VAL A 152 3.41 2.60 -3.94
CA VAL A 152 3.10 3.27 -5.21
C VAL A 152 3.10 2.21 -6.31
N PHE A 153 2.02 2.14 -7.10
CA PHE A 153 1.87 1.15 -8.16
C PHE A 153 2.03 1.80 -9.54
N ARG A 154 2.76 1.12 -10.41
CA ARG A 154 2.95 1.57 -11.81
C ARG A 154 1.64 1.76 -12.57
N LYS A 155 0.64 0.90 -12.33
CA LYS A 155 -0.67 1.00 -13.00
C LYS A 155 -1.40 2.31 -12.66
N ASP A 156 -1.20 2.83 -11.44
CA ASP A 156 -1.86 4.07 -11.00
C ASP A 156 -1.24 5.28 -11.71
N TYR A 157 0.08 5.27 -11.93
CA TYR A 157 0.75 6.25 -12.78
C TYR A 157 0.31 6.19 -14.24
N GLU A 158 0.21 4.99 -14.82
CA GLU A 158 -0.21 4.82 -16.22
C GLU A 158 -1.65 5.30 -16.45
N SER A 159 -2.53 5.17 -15.47
CA SER A 159 -3.91 5.68 -15.56
C SER A 159 -4.00 7.21 -15.53
N HIS A 160 -3.04 7.89 -14.89
CA HIS A 160 -2.97 9.35 -14.76
C HIS A 160 -1.96 10.02 -15.71
N LYS A 161 -1.23 9.23 -16.49
CA LYS A 161 -0.22 9.72 -17.44
C LYS A 161 -0.77 10.73 -18.43
N ASP A 162 -2.01 10.56 -18.86
CA ASP A 162 -2.67 11.42 -19.84
C ASP A 162 -3.42 12.59 -19.19
N ASN A 163 -3.56 12.59 -17.84
CA ASN A 163 -4.19 13.63 -17.04
C ASN A 163 -3.31 14.02 -15.83
N PRO A 164 -2.12 14.60 -16.06
CA PRO A 164 -1.17 14.92 -14.98
C PRO A 164 -1.68 15.94 -13.97
N ASN A 165 -2.74 16.71 -14.31
CA ASN A 165 -3.34 17.70 -13.41
C ASN A 165 -4.26 17.08 -12.33
N GLU A 166 -4.60 15.80 -12.44
CA GLU A 166 -5.40 15.09 -11.42
C GLU A 166 -4.58 14.72 -10.17
N LEU A 167 -3.25 14.85 -10.24
CA LEU A 167 -2.31 14.47 -9.18
C LEU A 167 -1.60 15.67 -8.52
N LEU A 168 -1.96 16.89 -8.89
CA LEU A 168 -1.37 18.09 -8.28
C LEU A 168 -1.98 18.31 -6.90
N ASP A 169 -1.34 17.77 -5.87
CA ASP A 169 -1.43 18.27 -4.50
C ASP A 169 -0.41 19.42 -4.37
N ASP A 170 -0.90 20.63 -4.37
CA ASP A 170 -0.19 21.81 -3.88
C ASP A 170 -0.33 21.92 -2.36
#